data_8062f934623ce9b78febd1d6b4e8ca95
#
_entry.id   8062f934623ce9b78febd1d6b4e8ca95
#
_cell.length_a   1.000
_cell.length_b   1.000
_cell.length_c   1.000
_cell.angle_alpha   90.00
_cell.angle_beta   90.00
_cell.angle_gamma   90.00
#
_symmetry.space_group_name_H-M   'P 1'
#
loop_
_entity.id
_entity.type
_entity.pdbx_description
1 polymer ?
#
loop_
_entity_poly.entity_id
_entity_poly.type
_entity_poly.pdbx_seq_one_letter_code
_entity_poly.pdbx_strand_id
1 'polypeptide(L)'
;MSVLRAEKLAKSYGRRLVVAGVDIGVESGEIIGLLGRNGAGKTTTFQMIIGLIKPEHGRIDLDGRDISGCTAPERARLGITYLPQENSVFLKATVEENLKLILELLPYDRAERERFSSELLNELGLMPLAGQPAHSLSGGERRKLEICRSLTLKPKFLLLDEPFTGIDPLTIVELQKIMLRLKDRGMGIIISDHNVRDTMRITDRAYILDEGQVLIEGSPAEIAASADARKKFLGDGFELAGGETGATRKSNDRPGFPRGNTGTGKNKERAG
;
A
#
# COMPACT_ATOMS: atom_id res chain seq x y z
N MET A 1 -10.34 15.72 1.28
CA MET A 1 -9.29 14.88 0.72
C MET A 1 -8.45 14.42 1.88
N SER A 2 -8.32 13.11 2.10
CA SER A 2 -7.52 12.58 3.23
C SER A 2 -6.10 12.31 2.79
N VAL A 3 -5.14 12.46 3.72
CA VAL A 3 -3.70 12.28 3.46
C VAL A 3 -3.09 11.44 4.58
N LEU A 4 -2.39 10.39 4.22
CA LEU A 4 -1.57 9.58 5.13
C LEU A 4 -0.09 9.84 4.83
N ARG A 5 0.67 10.25 5.84
CA ARG A 5 2.10 10.55 5.72
C ARG A 5 2.89 9.79 6.76
N ALA A 6 4.05 9.33 6.35
CA ALA A 6 5.09 8.79 7.22
C ALA A 6 6.35 9.62 6.97
N GLU A 7 6.91 10.21 8.02
CA GLU A 7 8.02 11.16 7.93
C GLU A 7 9.20 10.65 8.74
N LYS A 8 10.38 10.54 8.09
CA LYS A 8 11.67 10.16 8.67
C LYS A 8 11.61 8.88 9.50
N LEU A 9 10.82 7.89 9.02
CA LEU A 9 10.69 6.62 9.71
C LEU A 9 12.04 5.90 9.79
N ALA A 10 12.41 5.48 11.00
CA ALA A 10 13.62 4.68 11.23
C ALA A 10 13.32 3.49 12.15
N LYS A 11 13.97 2.35 11.84
CA LYS A 11 13.85 1.12 12.60
C LYS A 11 15.09 0.25 12.49
N SER A 12 15.60 -0.19 13.63
CA SER A 12 16.71 -1.14 13.74
C SER A 12 16.25 -2.45 14.34
N TYR A 13 16.92 -3.54 14.00
CA TYR A 13 16.84 -4.83 14.66
C TYR A 13 18.25 -5.25 15.07
N GLY A 14 18.49 -5.21 16.38
CA GLY A 14 19.82 -5.37 16.93
C GLY A 14 20.76 -4.26 16.42
N ARG A 15 21.82 -4.63 15.72
CA ARG A 15 22.78 -3.66 15.12
C ARG A 15 22.46 -3.28 13.68
N ARG A 16 21.43 -3.87 13.08
CA ARG A 16 21.08 -3.64 11.67
C ARG A 16 19.99 -2.57 11.56
N LEU A 17 20.32 -1.43 10.97
CA LEU A 17 19.36 -0.42 10.56
C LEU A 17 18.64 -0.93 9.32
N VAL A 18 17.33 -1.16 9.41
CA VAL A 18 16.49 -1.73 8.35
C VAL A 18 15.70 -0.66 7.62
N VAL A 19 15.28 0.39 8.34
CA VAL A 19 14.64 1.58 7.75
C VAL A 19 15.36 2.80 8.30
N ALA A 20 15.84 3.69 7.42
CA ALA A 20 16.81 4.73 7.72
C ALA A 20 16.32 6.12 7.25
N GLY A 21 15.22 6.61 7.84
CA GLY A 21 14.68 7.94 7.53
C GLY A 21 13.78 7.96 6.29
N VAL A 22 12.86 6.99 6.17
CA VAL A 22 11.95 6.88 5.04
C VAL A 22 10.81 7.89 5.15
N ASP A 23 10.59 8.65 4.08
CA ASP A 23 9.46 9.55 3.88
C ASP A 23 8.53 8.98 2.81
N ILE A 24 7.24 8.79 3.12
CA ILE A 24 6.21 8.28 2.21
C ILE A 24 4.91 9.02 2.47
N GLY A 25 4.20 9.38 1.39
CA GLY A 25 2.87 9.97 1.48
C GLY A 25 1.94 9.41 0.41
N VAL A 26 0.66 9.25 0.78
CA VAL A 26 -0.43 8.86 -0.12
C VAL A 26 -1.67 9.70 0.15
N GLU A 27 -2.35 10.09 -0.91
CA GLU A 27 -3.60 10.85 -0.85
C GLU A 27 -4.81 9.96 -1.19
N SER A 28 -6.00 10.38 -0.75
CA SER A 28 -7.26 9.77 -1.18
C SER A 28 -7.38 9.79 -2.70
N GLY A 29 -7.70 8.65 -3.32
CA GLY A 29 -7.80 8.53 -4.77
C GLY A 29 -6.44 8.46 -5.47
N GLU A 30 -5.40 8.04 -4.76
CA GLU A 30 -4.07 7.80 -5.30
C GLU A 30 -3.63 6.36 -5.05
N ILE A 31 -2.94 5.75 -6.01
CA ILE A 31 -2.22 4.48 -5.82
C ILE A 31 -0.73 4.77 -5.87
N ILE A 32 -0.02 4.43 -4.81
CA ILE A 32 1.45 4.50 -4.78
C ILE A 32 2.08 3.12 -4.71
N GLY A 33 3.21 2.96 -5.39
CA GLY A 33 4.06 1.78 -5.31
C GLY A 33 5.18 1.95 -4.29
N LEU A 34 5.41 0.97 -3.41
CA LEU A 34 6.58 0.89 -2.57
C LEU A 34 7.44 -0.28 -3.06
N LEU A 35 8.39 0.01 -3.92
CA LEU A 35 9.20 -0.96 -4.64
C LEU A 35 10.59 -1.08 -4.03
N GLY A 36 11.28 -2.16 -4.30
CA GLY A 36 12.64 -2.38 -3.79
C GLY A 36 12.96 -3.86 -3.70
N ARG A 37 14.24 -4.17 -3.56
CA ARG A 37 14.72 -5.55 -3.40
C ARG A 37 14.22 -6.18 -2.10
N ASN A 38 14.34 -7.50 -2.00
CA ASN A 38 14.09 -8.19 -0.74
C ASN A 38 15.06 -7.68 0.33
N GLY A 39 14.52 -7.36 1.52
CA GLY A 39 15.31 -6.77 2.60
C GLY A 39 15.54 -5.26 2.52
N ALA A 40 14.99 -4.55 1.53
CA ALA A 40 15.09 -3.09 1.41
C ALA A 40 14.27 -2.31 2.48
N GLY A 41 13.48 -2.98 3.31
CA GLY A 41 12.71 -2.35 4.39
C GLY A 41 11.22 -2.14 4.09
N LYS A 42 10.68 -2.61 2.95
CA LYS A 42 9.27 -2.41 2.54
C LYS A 42 8.27 -2.88 3.60
N THR A 43 8.30 -4.17 3.95
CA THR A 43 7.38 -4.76 4.95
C THR A 43 7.53 -4.11 6.32
N THR A 44 8.76 -3.78 6.76
CA THR A 44 8.99 -3.06 8.01
C THR A 44 8.36 -1.67 7.98
N THR A 45 8.49 -0.96 6.85
CA THR A 45 7.84 0.35 6.66
C THR A 45 6.32 0.23 6.73
N PHE A 46 5.72 -0.77 6.07
CA PHE A 46 4.28 -1.04 6.16
C PHE A 46 3.87 -1.33 7.60
N GLN A 47 4.58 -2.22 8.29
CA GLN A 47 4.28 -2.59 9.67
C GLN A 47 4.37 -1.41 10.63
N MET A 48 5.26 -0.44 10.37
CA MET A 48 5.29 0.82 11.11
C MET A 48 4.07 1.69 10.79
N ILE A 49 3.69 1.84 9.51
CA ILE A 49 2.56 2.67 9.10
C ILE A 49 1.24 2.13 9.66
N ILE A 50 1.05 0.81 9.71
CA ILE A 50 -0.18 0.20 10.25
C ILE A 50 -0.16 0.03 11.78
N GLY A 51 0.97 0.30 12.46
CA GLY A 51 1.09 0.24 13.92
C GLY A 51 1.32 -1.14 14.52
N LEU A 52 1.77 -2.11 13.73
CA LEU A 52 2.26 -3.41 14.23
C LEU A 52 3.64 -3.29 14.86
N ILE A 53 4.47 -2.38 14.35
CA ILE A 53 5.81 -2.07 14.86
C ILE A 53 5.88 -0.58 15.16
N LYS A 54 6.42 -0.23 16.33
CA LYS A 54 6.68 1.16 16.67
C LYS A 54 7.98 1.62 16.02
N PRO A 55 7.97 2.76 15.27
CA PRO A 55 9.20 3.35 14.78
C PRO A 55 10.09 3.83 15.95
N GLU A 56 11.40 3.78 15.78
CA GLU A 56 12.36 4.34 16.73
C GLU A 56 12.48 5.86 16.57
N HIS A 57 12.38 6.33 15.32
CA HIS A 57 12.34 7.74 14.95
C HIS A 57 11.31 7.97 13.84
N GLY A 58 10.92 9.23 13.69
CA GLY A 58 9.94 9.67 12.72
C GLY A 58 8.53 9.71 13.28
N ARG A 59 7.60 10.10 12.43
CA ARG A 59 6.20 10.20 12.81
C ARG A 59 5.28 9.73 11.67
N ILE A 60 4.05 9.37 12.03
CA ILE A 60 3.00 8.98 11.10
C ILE A 60 1.80 9.90 11.36
N ASP A 61 1.36 10.55 10.31
CA ASP A 61 0.29 11.55 10.34
C ASP A 61 -0.88 11.12 9.45
N LEU A 62 -2.09 11.25 9.96
CA LEU A 62 -3.32 11.09 9.20
C LEU A 62 -4.14 12.38 9.30
N ASP A 63 -4.32 13.06 8.19
CA ASP A 63 -5.12 14.29 8.08
C ASP A 63 -4.65 15.41 9.07
N GLY A 64 -3.34 15.54 9.30
CA GLY A 64 -2.75 16.51 10.25
C GLY A 64 -2.68 16.00 11.69
N ARG A 65 -3.25 14.82 11.98
CA ARG A 65 -3.21 14.20 13.30
C ARG A 65 -2.05 13.20 13.39
N ASP A 66 -1.18 13.38 14.38
CA ASP A 66 -0.15 12.38 14.70
C ASP A 66 -0.79 11.10 15.27
N ILE A 67 -0.55 9.98 14.57
CA ILE A 67 -1.02 8.65 14.95
C ILE A 67 0.13 7.69 15.30
N SER A 68 1.35 8.20 15.47
CA SER A 68 2.54 7.38 15.73
C SER A 68 2.38 6.50 16.97
N GLY A 69 1.69 7.00 18.00
CA GLY A 69 1.39 6.26 19.22
C GLY A 69 0.19 5.30 19.14
N CYS A 70 -0.61 5.35 18.06
CA CYS A 70 -1.79 4.50 17.93
C CYS A 70 -1.40 3.06 17.58
N THR A 71 -2.10 2.11 18.19
CA THR A 71 -2.00 0.68 17.89
C THR A 71 -2.63 0.32 16.54
N ALA A 72 -2.34 -0.86 15.98
CA ALA A 72 -2.92 -1.31 14.72
C ALA A 72 -4.47 -1.34 14.73
N PRO A 73 -5.17 -1.83 15.78
CA PRO A 73 -6.62 -1.74 15.86
C PRO A 73 -7.17 -0.30 15.87
N GLU A 74 -6.47 0.63 16.52
CA GLU A 74 -6.86 2.05 16.54
C GLU A 74 -6.71 2.66 15.14
N ARG A 75 -5.60 2.38 14.44
CA ARG A 75 -5.40 2.85 13.06
C ARG A 75 -6.40 2.23 12.09
N ALA A 76 -6.79 0.97 12.28
CA ALA A 76 -7.86 0.34 11.50
C ALA A 76 -9.19 1.10 11.67
N ARG A 77 -9.56 1.52 12.91
CA ARG A 77 -10.74 2.34 13.18
C ARG A 77 -10.63 3.75 12.59
N LEU A 78 -9.42 4.28 12.42
CA LEU A 78 -9.18 5.55 11.73
C LEU A 78 -9.26 5.42 10.19
N GLY A 79 -9.39 4.19 9.68
CA GLY A 79 -9.55 3.91 8.26
C GLY A 79 -8.26 3.50 7.54
N ILE A 80 -7.29 2.94 8.24
CA ILE A 80 -6.07 2.38 7.64
C ILE A 80 -6.12 0.87 7.78
N THR A 81 -6.26 0.13 6.67
CA THR A 81 -6.28 -1.33 6.66
C THR A 81 -5.06 -1.90 5.93
N TYR A 82 -4.74 -3.14 6.27
CA TYR A 82 -3.57 -3.82 5.77
C TYR A 82 -3.88 -5.24 5.33
N LEU A 83 -3.38 -5.58 4.17
CA LEU A 83 -3.39 -6.94 3.65
C LEU A 83 -1.96 -7.47 3.66
N PRO A 84 -1.64 -8.42 4.55
CA PRO A 84 -0.31 -9.01 4.64
C PRO A 84 0.01 -9.91 3.45
N GLN A 85 1.29 -10.24 3.29
CA GLN A 85 1.75 -11.21 2.32
C GLN A 85 1.21 -12.62 2.63
N GLU A 86 1.12 -12.97 3.92
CA GLU A 86 0.61 -14.26 4.37
C GLU A 86 -0.92 -14.33 4.29
N ASN A 87 -1.45 -15.54 4.02
CA ASN A 87 -2.88 -15.76 3.97
C ASN A 87 -3.57 -15.40 5.29
N SER A 88 -4.59 -14.56 5.22
CA SER A 88 -5.34 -14.06 6.37
C SER A 88 -6.77 -14.60 6.49
N VAL A 89 -7.22 -15.43 5.52
CA VAL A 89 -8.59 -15.96 5.50
C VAL A 89 -8.80 -17.12 6.49
N PHE A 90 -10.00 -17.23 7.01
CA PHE A 90 -10.44 -18.39 7.78
C PHE A 90 -10.75 -19.55 6.83
N LEU A 91 -9.79 -20.45 6.63
CA LEU A 91 -9.84 -21.48 5.60
C LEU A 91 -11.03 -22.44 5.73
N LYS A 92 -11.50 -22.74 6.96
CA LYS A 92 -12.62 -23.64 7.22
C LYS A 92 -13.99 -22.97 7.11
N ALA A 93 -14.04 -21.65 7.20
CA ALA A 93 -15.25 -20.85 7.02
C ALA A 93 -15.55 -20.68 5.52
N THR A 94 -16.81 -20.49 5.18
CA THR A 94 -17.23 -20.14 3.83
C THR A 94 -16.77 -18.73 3.45
N VAL A 95 -16.83 -18.41 2.16
CA VAL A 95 -16.51 -17.08 1.65
C VAL A 95 -17.37 -16.01 2.34
N GLU A 96 -18.67 -16.25 2.46
CA GLU A 96 -19.60 -15.33 3.14
C GLU A 96 -19.31 -15.22 4.64
N GLU A 97 -19.08 -16.35 5.32
CA GLU A 97 -18.75 -16.36 6.76
C GLU A 97 -17.47 -15.58 7.06
N ASN A 98 -16.47 -15.61 6.17
CA ASN A 98 -15.26 -14.80 6.30
C ASN A 98 -15.54 -13.30 6.42
N LEU A 99 -16.57 -12.79 5.76
CA LEU A 99 -17.00 -11.40 5.88
C LEU A 99 -17.85 -11.20 7.14
N LYS A 100 -18.82 -12.09 7.39
CA LYS A 100 -19.74 -12.01 8.52
C LYS A 100 -19.00 -11.94 9.86
N LEU A 101 -17.94 -12.75 10.03
CA LEU A 101 -17.10 -12.73 11.25
C LEU A 101 -16.50 -11.34 11.56
N ILE A 102 -16.21 -10.53 10.56
CA ILE A 102 -15.72 -9.16 10.77
C ILE A 102 -16.90 -8.21 10.98
N LEU A 103 -17.94 -8.35 10.17
CA LEU A 103 -19.13 -7.48 10.24
C LEU A 103 -19.85 -7.60 11.58
N GLU A 104 -19.79 -8.75 12.26
CA GLU A 104 -20.36 -8.96 13.61
C GLU A 104 -19.68 -8.11 14.68
N LEU A 105 -18.42 -7.70 14.46
CA LEU A 105 -17.68 -6.82 15.37
C LEU A 105 -18.00 -5.33 15.15
N LEU A 106 -18.79 -5.02 14.12
CA LEU A 106 -19.14 -3.65 13.73
C LEU A 106 -20.59 -3.33 14.14
N PRO A 107 -20.93 -2.05 14.33
CA PRO A 107 -22.24 -1.62 14.80
C PRO A 107 -23.31 -1.66 13.68
N TYR A 108 -23.40 -2.78 12.98
CA TYR A 108 -24.42 -3.05 11.95
C TYR A 108 -25.48 -4.00 12.48
N ASP A 109 -26.74 -3.78 12.14
CA ASP A 109 -27.78 -4.77 12.35
C ASP A 109 -27.64 -5.96 11.38
N ARG A 110 -28.48 -6.99 11.57
CA ARG A 110 -28.41 -8.22 10.76
C ARG A 110 -28.66 -7.95 9.28
N ALA A 111 -29.65 -7.13 8.94
CA ALA A 111 -30.02 -6.83 7.56
C ALA A 111 -28.93 -6.01 6.86
N GLU A 112 -28.33 -5.06 7.58
CA GLU A 112 -27.20 -4.28 7.10
C GLU A 112 -25.97 -5.15 6.81
N ARG A 113 -25.65 -6.12 7.69
CA ARG A 113 -24.53 -7.06 7.49
C ARG A 113 -24.75 -7.93 6.26
N GLU A 114 -25.95 -8.49 6.10
CA GLU A 114 -26.31 -9.33 4.95
C GLU A 114 -26.22 -8.54 3.64
N ARG A 115 -26.79 -7.33 3.61
CA ARG A 115 -26.72 -6.44 2.45
C ARG A 115 -25.27 -6.08 2.12
N PHE A 116 -24.50 -5.61 3.09
CA PHE A 116 -23.13 -5.17 2.87
C PHE A 116 -22.20 -6.31 2.46
N SER A 117 -22.35 -7.50 3.07
CA SER A 117 -21.64 -8.70 2.64
C SER A 117 -21.94 -9.03 1.18
N SER A 118 -23.22 -9.04 0.79
CA SER A 118 -23.64 -9.34 -0.59
C SER A 118 -23.10 -8.30 -1.60
N GLU A 119 -23.15 -7.01 -1.24
CA GLU A 119 -22.60 -5.93 -2.08
C GLU A 119 -21.10 -6.14 -2.34
N LEU A 120 -20.29 -6.40 -1.29
CA LEU A 120 -18.87 -6.63 -1.42
C LEU A 120 -18.53 -7.88 -2.23
N LEU A 121 -19.25 -9.00 -1.97
CA LEU A 121 -19.05 -10.24 -2.72
C LEU A 121 -19.38 -10.09 -4.21
N ASN A 122 -20.46 -9.37 -4.54
CA ASN A 122 -20.80 -9.05 -5.92
C ASN A 122 -19.74 -8.16 -6.57
N GLU A 123 -19.28 -7.14 -5.87
CA GLU A 123 -18.28 -6.20 -6.39
C GLU A 123 -16.97 -6.88 -6.78
N LEU A 124 -16.51 -7.84 -5.98
CA LEU A 124 -15.28 -8.58 -6.23
C LEU A 124 -15.49 -9.89 -7.03
N GLY A 125 -16.72 -10.17 -7.46
CA GLY A 125 -17.05 -11.35 -8.24
C GLY A 125 -16.99 -12.66 -7.46
N LEU A 126 -17.19 -12.60 -6.13
CA LEU A 126 -17.14 -13.75 -5.23
C LEU A 126 -18.53 -14.29 -4.86
N MET A 127 -19.61 -13.61 -5.25
CA MET A 127 -20.98 -14.04 -4.90
C MET A 127 -21.32 -15.47 -5.33
N PRO A 128 -20.92 -15.97 -6.52
CA PRO A 128 -21.15 -17.36 -6.91
C PRO A 128 -20.46 -18.38 -6.00
N LEU A 129 -19.45 -17.94 -5.23
CA LEU A 129 -18.64 -18.77 -4.34
C LEU A 129 -19.02 -18.59 -2.86
N ALA A 130 -20.04 -17.78 -2.54
CA ALA A 130 -20.38 -17.36 -1.18
C ALA A 130 -20.51 -18.51 -0.17
N GLY A 131 -21.12 -19.62 -0.56
CA GLY A 131 -21.30 -20.82 0.27
C GLY A 131 -20.12 -21.79 0.25
N GLN A 132 -19.07 -21.56 -0.54
CA GLN A 132 -17.92 -22.46 -0.61
C GLN A 132 -16.92 -22.20 0.53
N PRO A 133 -16.32 -23.24 1.11
CA PRO A 133 -15.25 -23.08 2.10
C PRO A 133 -14.02 -22.38 1.47
N ALA A 134 -13.42 -21.43 2.19
CA ALA A 134 -12.30 -20.65 1.66
C ALA A 134 -11.05 -21.48 1.28
N HIS A 135 -10.90 -22.68 1.84
CA HIS A 135 -9.79 -23.57 1.46
C HIS A 135 -9.93 -24.12 0.02
N SER A 136 -11.14 -24.16 -0.55
CA SER A 136 -11.40 -24.63 -1.92
C SER A 136 -11.11 -23.58 -2.99
N LEU A 137 -10.91 -22.33 -2.60
CA LEU A 137 -10.66 -21.22 -3.52
C LEU A 137 -9.28 -21.33 -4.17
N SER A 138 -9.20 -20.92 -5.45
CA SER A 138 -7.92 -20.63 -6.11
C SER A 138 -7.13 -19.53 -5.37
N GLY A 139 -5.85 -19.39 -5.69
CA GLY A 139 -5.01 -18.32 -5.09
C GLY A 139 -5.59 -16.93 -5.35
N GLY A 140 -6.04 -16.68 -6.56
CA GLY A 140 -6.64 -15.39 -6.96
C GLY A 140 -7.98 -15.10 -6.29
N GLU A 141 -8.88 -16.08 -6.22
CA GLU A 141 -10.16 -15.95 -5.50
C GLU A 141 -9.94 -15.71 -4.01
N ARG A 142 -8.96 -16.39 -3.44
CA ARG A 142 -8.57 -16.18 -2.04
C ARG A 142 -8.03 -14.76 -1.83
N ARG A 143 -7.20 -14.25 -2.74
CA ARG A 143 -6.70 -12.86 -2.67
C ARG A 143 -7.82 -11.84 -2.79
N LYS A 144 -8.81 -12.07 -3.67
CA LYS A 144 -10.03 -11.24 -3.74
C LYS A 144 -10.81 -11.27 -2.42
N LEU A 145 -10.95 -12.45 -1.78
CA LEU A 145 -11.62 -12.57 -0.49
C LEU A 145 -10.89 -11.81 0.62
N GLU A 146 -9.57 -11.82 0.64
CA GLU A 146 -8.77 -11.04 1.59
C GLU A 146 -8.98 -9.54 1.42
N ILE A 147 -8.97 -9.06 0.16
CA ILE A 147 -9.32 -7.65 -0.15
C ILE A 147 -10.74 -7.36 0.31
N CYS A 148 -11.71 -8.22 -0.02
CA CYS A 148 -13.09 -8.08 0.37
C CYS A 148 -13.25 -7.92 1.89
N ARG A 149 -12.55 -8.73 2.68
CA ARG A 149 -12.50 -8.63 4.14
C ARG A 149 -11.94 -7.28 4.62
N SER A 150 -10.87 -6.80 3.99
CA SER A 150 -10.30 -5.49 4.33
C SER A 150 -11.27 -4.35 4.09
N LEU A 151 -12.13 -4.46 3.07
CA LEU A 151 -13.12 -3.45 2.70
C LEU A 151 -14.33 -3.40 3.66
N THR A 152 -14.57 -4.44 4.48
CA THR A 152 -15.65 -4.41 5.49
C THR A 152 -15.50 -3.26 6.49
N LEU A 153 -14.27 -2.81 6.74
CA LEU A 153 -13.96 -1.68 7.62
C LEU A 153 -14.14 -0.31 6.95
N LYS A 154 -14.53 -0.25 5.68
CA LYS A 154 -14.67 0.99 4.87
C LYS A 154 -13.42 1.88 4.96
N PRO A 155 -12.23 1.35 4.64
CA PRO A 155 -10.99 2.08 4.84
C PRO A 155 -10.88 3.31 3.93
N LYS A 156 -10.19 4.35 4.44
CA LYS A 156 -9.70 5.47 3.63
C LYS A 156 -8.41 5.10 2.89
N PHE A 157 -7.58 4.26 3.54
CA PHE A 157 -6.29 3.80 3.02
C PHE A 157 -6.17 2.29 3.15
N LEU A 158 -5.72 1.66 2.07
CA LEU A 158 -5.49 0.22 1.98
C LEU A 158 -4.02 -0.05 1.63
N LEU A 159 -3.31 -0.75 2.50
CA LEU A 159 -1.93 -1.17 2.29
C LEU A 159 -1.91 -2.63 1.88
N LEU A 160 -1.29 -2.94 0.75
CA LEU A 160 -1.24 -4.27 0.14
C LEU A 160 0.22 -4.73 0.07
N ASP A 161 0.57 -5.74 0.86
CA ASP A 161 1.92 -6.30 0.86
C ASP A 161 1.98 -7.51 -0.08
N GLU A 162 2.74 -7.39 -1.16
CA GLU A 162 2.92 -8.37 -2.23
C GLU A 162 1.60 -8.98 -2.77
N PRO A 163 0.63 -8.15 -3.22
CA PRO A 163 -0.68 -8.63 -3.63
C PRO A 163 -0.67 -9.52 -4.88
N PHE A 164 0.37 -9.47 -5.70
CA PHE A 164 0.47 -10.20 -6.96
C PHE A 164 1.32 -11.47 -6.88
N THR A 165 1.97 -11.71 -5.72
CA THR A 165 2.85 -12.87 -5.52
C THR A 165 2.09 -14.18 -5.59
N GLY A 166 2.54 -15.09 -6.48
CA GLY A 166 1.93 -16.42 -6.62
C GLY A 166 0.57 -16.43 -7.31
N ILE A 167 0.19 -15.32 -7.96
CA ILE A 167 -1.08 -15.17 -8.68
C ILE A 167 -0.82 -15.27 -10.19
N ASP A 168 -1.75 -15.89 -10.93
CA ASP A 168 -1.68 -16.01 -12.37
C ASP A 168 -1.90 -14.66 -13.09
N PRO A 169 -1.36 -14.47 -14.31
CA PRO A 169 -1.41 -13.18 -15.00
C PRO A 169 -2.83 -12.64 -15.27
N LEU A 170 -3.81 -13.50 -15.52
CA LEU A 170 -5.19 -13.06 -15.76
C LEU A 170 -5.82 -12.51 -14.50
N THR A 171 -5.60 -13.19 -13.39
CA THR A 171 -6.07 -12.75 -12.08
C THR A 171 -5.36 -11.47 -11.61
N ILE A 172 -4.07 -11.27 -11.93
CA ILE A 172 -3.38 -9.99 -11.67
C ILE A 172 -4.11 -8.84 -12.34
N VAL A 173 -4.50 -8.99 -13.61
CA VAL A 173 -5.27 -7.95 -14.34
C VAL A 173 -6.62 -7.66 -13.68
N GLU A 174 -7.30 -8.68 -13.14
CA GLU A 174 -8.56 -8.48 -12.41
C GLU A 174 -8.34 -7.73 -11.08
N LEU A 175 -7.29 -8.09 -10.33
CA LEU A 175 -6.91 -7.39 -9.09
C LEU A 175 -6.55 -5.94 -9.37
N GLN A 176 -5.80 -5.66 -10.44
CA GLN A 176 -5.50 -4.30 -10.88
C GLN A 176 -6.77 -3.49 -11.17
N LYS A 177 -7.75 -4.07 -11.88
CA LYS A 177 -9.04 -3.42 -12.13
C LYS A 177 -9.82 -3.13 -10.84
N ILE A 178 -9.76 -4.05 -9.86
CA ILE A 178 -10.37 -3.83 -8.54
C ILE A 178 -9.70 -2.61 -7.86
N MET A 179 -8.38 -2.58 -7.81
CA MET A 179 -7.64 -1.48 -7.18
C MET A 179 -7.91 -0.12 -7.84
N LEU A 180 -7.98 -0.07 -9.18
CA LEU A 180 -8.35 1.14 -9.91
C LEU A 180 -9.76 1.61 -9.56
N ARG A 181 -10.75 0.71 -9.49
CA ARG A 181 -12.11 1.08 -9.06
C ARG A 181 -12.15 1.61 -7.62
N LEU A 182 -11.37 1.02 -6.69
CA LEU A 182 -11.27 1.51 -5.32
C LEU A 182 -10.63 2.90 -5.26
N LYS A 183 -9.59 3.14 -6.04
CA LYS A 183 -8.98 4.46 -6.24
C LYS A 183 -10.01 5.48 -6.73
N ASP A 184 -10.78 5.15 -7.78
CA ASP A 184 -11.78 6.05 -8.36
C ASP A 184 -12.89 6.43 -7.36
N ARG A 185 -13.11 5.60 -6.33
CA ARG A 185 -13.99 5.90 -5.19
C ARG A 185 -13.33 6.73 -4.09
N GLY A 186 -12.11 7.18 -4.31
CA GLY A 186 -11.39 8.04 -3.38
C GLY A 186 -10.54 7.29 -2.34
N MET A 187 -10.34 5.98 -2.48
CA MET A 187 -9.45 5.22 -1.58
C MET A 187 -7.99 5.48 -1.94
N GLY A 188 -7.14 5.80 -0.95
CA GLY A 188 -5.70 5.81 -1.11
C GLY A 188 -5.14 4.39 -0.98
N ILE A 189 -4.25 3.98 -1.88
CA ILE A 189 -3.71 2.61 -1.87
C ILE A 189 -2.19 2.66 -1.90
N ILE A 190 -1.55 1.86 -1.03
CA ILE A 190 -0.10 1.62 -1.07
C ILE A 190 0.12 0.16 -1.42
N ILE A 191 0.89 -0.11 -2.47
CA ILE A 191 1.23 -1.46 -2.92
C ILE A 191 2.72 -1.68 -2.78
N SER A 192 3.14 -2.68 -2.00
CA SER A 192 4.50 -3.21 -2.10
C SER A 192 4.48 -4.49 -2.91
N ASP A 193 5.34 -4.59 -3.90
CA ASP A 193 5.50 -5.83 -4.65
C ASP A 193 6.91 -5.90 -5.26
N HIS A 194 7.37 -7.11 -5.53
CA HIS A 194 8.59 -7.35 -6.31
C HIS A 194 8.28 -7.43 -7.82
N ASN A 195 7.02 -7.57 -8.21
CA ASN A 195 6.57 -7.47 -9.59
C ASN A 195 6.40 -5.99 -9.99
N VAL A 196 7.54 -5.39 -10.32
CA VAL A 196 7.63 -3.96 -10.63
C VAL A 196 6.73 -3.55 -11.79
N ARG A 197 6.70 -4.38 -12.86
CA ARG A 197 5.93 -4.06 -14.06
C ARG A 197 4.44 -3.98 -13.79
N ASP A 198 3.89 -4.98 -13.09
CA ASP A 198 2.47 -5.03 -12.80
C ASP A 198 2.06 -3.96 -11.80
N THR A 199 2.92 -3.64 -10.83
CA THR A 199 2.67 -2.56 -9.89
C THR A 199 2.70 -1.21 -10.57
N MET A 200 3.72 -0.92 -11.38
CA MET A 200 3.84 0.37 -12.07
C MET A 200 2.74 0.66 -13.09
N ARG A 201 2.02 -0.36 -13.60
CA ARG A 201 0.88 -0.18 -14.51
C ARG A 201 -0.29 0.58 -13.89
N ILE A 202 -0.46 0.48 -12.58
CA ILE A 202 -1.63 1.03 -11.88
C ILE A 202 -1.28 2.12 -10.87
N THR A 203 0.01 2.37 -10.62
CA THR A 203 0.44 3.40 -9.68
C THR A 203 0.53 4.78 -10.34
N ASP A 204 0.16 5.81 -9.60
CA ASP A 204 0.33 7.21 -9.99
C ASP A 204 1.77 7.67 -9.73
N ARG A 205 2.33 7.23 -8.59
CA ARG A 205 3.71 7.45 -8.16
C ARG A 205 4.27 6.16 -7.54
N ALA A 206 5.59 6.06 -7.50
CA ALA A 206 6.24 5.02 -6.75
C ALA A 206 7.49 5.53 -6.01
N TYR A 207 7.81 4.83 -4.93
CA TYR A 207 9.04 4.98 -4.15
C TYR A 207 9.87 3.72 -4.34
N ILE A 208 11.11 3.85 -4.74
CA ILE A 208 12.06 2.74 -4.74
C ILE A 208 12.89 2.81 -3.47
N LEU A 209 12.76 1.78 -2.63
CA LEU A 209 13.58 1.61 -1.46
C LEU A 209 14.84 0.81 -1.80
N ASP A 210 15.97 1.29 -1.30
CA ASP A 210 17.25 0.60 -1.35
C ASP A 210 17.95 0.78 0.01
N GLU A 211 18.40 -0.31 0.63
CA GLU A 211 19.10 -0.31 1.93
C GLU A 211 18.40 0.53 3.02
N GLY A 212 17.08 0.47 3.06
CA GLY A 212 16.28 1.17 4.08
C GLY A 212 16.04 2.66 3.82
N GLN A 213 16.41 3.19 2.66
CA GLN A 213 16.20 4.59 2.27
C GLN A 213 15.40 4.68 0.97
N VAL A 214 14.77 5.83 0.73
CA VAL A 214 14.16 6.15 -0.56
C VAL A 214 15.26 6.54 -1.53
N LEU A 215 15.52 5.68 -2.53
CA LEU A 215 16.48 5.93 -3.59
C LEU A 215 15.93 6.95 -4.60
N ILE A 216 14.66 6.78 -4.98
CA ILE A 216 13.99 7.63 -5.96
C ILE A 216 12.48 7.61 -5.69
N GLU A 217 11.84 8.74 -5.93
CA GLU A 217 10.39 8.92 -5.95
C GLU A 217 10.02 9.58 -7.28
N GLY A 218 8.90 9.18 -7.87
CA GLY A 218 8.37 9.80 -9.08
C GLY A 218 7.25 8.99 -9.72
N SER A 219 6.75 9.47 -10.85
CA SER A 219 5.84 8.72 -11.71
C SER A 219 6.53 7.48 -12.27
N PRO A 220 5.78 6.45 -12.70
CA PRO A 220 6.35 5.29 -13.37
C PRO A 220 7.27 5.63 -14.55
N ALA A 221 6.93 6.66 -15.32
CA ALA A 221 7.72 7.12 -16.45
C ALA A 221 9.05 7.75 -16.02
N GLU A 222 9.05 8.60 -14.99
CA GLU A 222 10.26 9.21 -14.43
C GLU A 222 11.20 8.16 -13.84
N ILE A 223 10.65 7.20 -13.11
CA ILE A 223 11.42 6.09 -12.53
C ILE A 223 12.03 5.22 -13.63
N ALA A 224 11.25 4.88 -14.67
CA ALA A 224 11.76 4.09 -15.80
C ALA A 224 12.85 4.81 -16.62
N ALA A 225 12.84 6.14 -16.65
CA ALA A 225 13.85 6.96 -17.29
C ALA A 225 15.10 7.16 -16.44
N SER A 226 15.05 6.93 -15.12
CA SER A 226 16.17 7.18 -14.21
C SER A 226 17.29 6.17 -14.39
N ALA A 227 18.51 6.68 -14.65
CA ALA A 227 19.71 5.87 -14.76
C ALA A 227 20.02 5.10 -13.45
N ASP A 228 19.81 5.74 -12.29
CA ASP A 228 20.06 5.12 -10.98
C ASP A 228 19.05 4.01 -10.69
N ALA A 229 17.75 4.21 -11.01
CA ALA A 229 16.75 3.18 -10.89
C ALA A 229 17.04 1.98 -11.80
N ARG A 230 17.44 2.22 -13.06
CA ARG A 230 17.83 1.16 -14.00
C ARG A 230 19.03 0.38 -13.48
N LYS A 231 20.10 1.07 -13.12
CA LYS A 231 21.36 0.44 -12.67
C LYS A 231 21.19 -0.37 -11.39
N LYS A 232 20.42 0.14 -10.42
CA LYS A 232 20.32 -0.47 -9.08
C LYS A 232 19.16 -1.45 -8.92
N PHE A 233 18.06 -1.26 -9.68
CA PHE A 233 16.83 -1.98 -9.39
C PHE A 233 16.13 -2.57 -10.63
N LEU A 234 15.92 -1.78 -11.70
CA LEU A 234 15.09 -2.20 -12.84
C LEU A 234 15.81 -3.10 -13.83
N GLY A 235 17.14 -2.87 -14.00
CA GLY A 235 17.94 -3.44 -15.09
C GLY A 235 17.81 -2.65 -16.41
N ASP A 236 18.82 -2.79 -17.27
CA ASP A 236 18.92 -2.00 -18.52
C ASP A 236 17.79 -2.30 -19.53
N GLY A 237 17.25 -3.53 -19.51
CA GLY A 237 16.17 -3.98 -20.40
C GLY A 237 14.76 -3.69 -19.88
N PHE A 238 14.59 -2.89 -18.84
CA PHE A 238 13.26 -2.59 -18.30
C PHE A 238 12.50 -1.63 -19.23
N GLU A 239 11.34 -2.08 -19.71
CA GLU A 239 10.37 -1.28 -20.47
C GLU A 239 9.02 -1.33 -19.75
N LEU A 240 8.39 -0.16 -19.59
CA LEU A 240 6.98 -0.08 -19.24
C LEU A 240 6.21 -0.57 -20.47
N ALA A 241 5.52 -1.72 -20.38
CA ALA A 241 4.64 -2.18 -21.46
C ALA A 241 3.66 -1.06 -21.79
N GLY A 242 3.60 -0.64 -23.08
CA GLY A 242 2.84 0.49 -23.55
C GLY A 242 1.38 0.44 -23.07
N GLY A 243 1.05 1.30 -22.14
CA GLY A 243 -0.30 1.73 -21.89
C GLY A 243 -0.67 2.70 -23.02
N GLU A 244 -1.78 2.49 -23.66
CA GLU A 244 -2.43 3.51 -24.46
C GLU A 244 -2.45 4.79 -23.62
N THR A 245 -1.83 5.83 -24.13
CA THR A 245 -1.78 7.16 -23.52
C THR A 245 -3.19 7.69 -23.41
N GLY A 246 -3.84 7.37 -22.29
CA GLY A 246 -5.07 8.05 -21.87
C GLY A 246 -4.73 9.53 -21.63
N ALA A 247 -5.22 10.35 -22.55
CA ALA A 247 -5.39 11.79 -22.54
C ALA A 247 -4.65 12.57 -21.42
N THR A 248 -3.69 13.36 -21.86
CA THR A 248 -3.13 14.55 -21.20
C THR A 248 -4.13 15.23 -20.26
N ARG A 249 -4.11 14.86 -18.98
CA ARG A 249 -4.57 15.74 -17.92
C ARG A 249 -3.45 16.75 -17.67
N LYS A 250 -3.72 18.01 -17.96
CA LYS A 250 -2.84 19.14 -17.68
C LYS A 250 -2.27 19.02 -16.28
N SER A 251 -0.96 19.08 -16.18
CA SER A 251 -0.21 19.19 -14.93
C SER A 251 -0.71 20.44 -14.18
N ASN A 252 -1.56 20.22 -13.19
CA ASN A 252 -1.74 21.21 -12.15
C ASN A 252 -0.49 21.11 -11.26
N ASP A 253 0.22 22.21 -11.13
CA ASP A 253 1.32 22.43 -10.19
C ASP A 253 0.89 21.95 -8.79
N ARG A 254 1.28 20.74 -8.42
CA ARG A 254 1.17 20.26 -7.05
C ARG A 254 2.52 20.56 -6.38
N PRO A 255 2.53 21.25 -5.23
CA PRO A 255 3.76 21.52 -4.52
C PRO A 255 4.39 20.18 -4.12
N GLY A 256 5.57 19.91 -4.67
CA GLY A 256 6.42 18.79 -4.25
C GLY A 256 6.73 18.92 -2.75
N PHE A 257 6.88 17.79 -2.07
CA PHE A 257 7.31 17.77 -0.67
C PHE A 257 8.59 18.57 -0.52
N PRO A 258 8.71 19.46 0.51
CA PRO A 258 9.93 20.24 0.72
C PRO A 258 11.10 19.30 0.98
N ARG A 259 12.09 19.33 0.08
CA ARG A 259 13.35 18.63 0.27
C ARG A 259 14.04 19.23 1.48
N GLY A 260 14.31 18.43 2.50
CA GLY A 260 15.11 18.83 3.64
C GLY A 260 16.48 19.34 3.17
N ASN A 261 16.72 20.62 3.43
CA ASN A 261 17.97 21.30 3.09
C ASN A 261 19.08 20.72 3.99
N THR A 262 19.97 19.90 3.42
CA THR A 262 21.20 19.46 4.08
C THR A 262 22.18 20.63 4.08
N GLY A 263 21.96 21.55 5.04
CA GLY A 263 22.91 22.63 5.32
C GLY A 263 24.18 22.08 5.93
N THR A 264 25.22 21.94 5.12
CA THR A 264 26.60 21.78 5.60
C THR A 264 27.04 23.05 6.29
N GLY A 265 26.90 23.06 7.62
CA GLY A 265 27.48 24.12 8.46
C GLY A 265 29.01 24.05 8.43
N LYS A 266 29.64 24.92 7.66
CA LYS A 266 31.07 25.22 7.80
C LYS A 266 31.26 26.04 9.08
N ASN A 267 31.81 25.43 10.11
CA ASN A 267 32.45 26.14 11.22
C ASN A 267 33.59 26.99 10.66
N LYS A 268 33.49 28.30 10.80
CA LYS A 268 34.63 29.21 10.80
C LYS A 268 34.91 29.65 12.21
N GLU A 269 36.01 29.14 12.76
CA GLU A 269 36.71 29.76 13.88
C GLU A 269 37.02 31.22 13.56
N ARG A 270 36.76 32.12 14.49
CA ARG A 270 37.54 33.33 14.71
C ARG A 270 37.64 33.61 16.19
N ALA A 271 38.91 33.62 16.59
CA ALA A 271 39.39 34.13 17.85
C ALA A 271 39.16 35.67 17.95
N GLY A 272 39.02 36.11 19.17
CA GLY A 272 38.94 37.51 19.61
C GLY A 272 38.50 37.56 21.05
#